data_47b7d5c72fd5792a18266b1c65f7d434
#
_entry.id   47b7d5c72fd5792a18266b1c65f7d434
#
_cell.length_a   1.000
_cell.length_b   1.000
_cell.length_c   1.000
_cell.angle_alpha   90.00
_cell.angle_beta   90.00
_cell.angle_gamma   90.00
#
_symmetry.space_group_name_H-M   'P 1'
#
loop_
_entity.id
_entity.type
_entity.pdbx_description
1 polymer ?
#
loop_
_entity_poly.entity_id
_entity_poly.type
_entity_poly.pdbx_seq_one_letter_code
_entity_poly.pdbx_strand_id
1 'polypeptide(L)'
;MTANLAGDVTMRYVDLPPSEPADAVPVLLLHGFGTNFGMNWSAAGWPQALGGAGLRVLGPDLRGHGGSDKPLDEAAYLPERFTADLLGLLDELAVDRVDLVGYSMGSRLAWELALTAPDRVRRAALGGFGPVNAFADADLSAPGAGDTPFDQVFRTVSGLAGNDAEALAACARGQAARPFAADPAPVGVPLLFVSGARDTLATGAEDLAARCGGTHVEIPGRDHANAVSSRVFKQAVVDFLVG
;
A
#
# COMPACT_ATOMS: atom_id res chain seq x y z
N MET A 1 11.12 0.36 -14.99
CA MET A 1 11.57 1.75 -15.16
C MET A 1 12.09 2.30 -13.85
N THR A 2 12.80 3.40 -13.83
CA THR A 2 13.30 4.06 -12.61
C THR A 2 13.02 5.54 -12.70
N ALA A 3 12.63 6.17 -11.60
CA ALA A 3 12.50 7.61 -11.44
C ALA A 3 13.48 8.08 -10.35
N ASN A 4 14.13 9.20 -10.56
CA ASN A 4 14.96 9.87 -9.55
C ASN A 4 14.10 10.91 -8.86
N LEU A 5 13.75 10.67 -7.61
CA LEU A 5 12.85 11.51 -6.87
C LEU A 5 13.59 12.56 -6.02
N ALA A 6 12.88 13.61 -5.65
CA ALA A 6 13.43 14.62 -4.76
C ALA A 6 13.87 13.97 -3.43
N GLY A 7 15.14 14.20 -3.02
CA GLY A 7 15.74 13.60 -1.82
C GLY A 7 16.65 12.40 -2.10
N ASP A 8 17.20 12.31 -3.30
CA ASP A 8 18.22 11.34 -3.74
C ASP A 8 17.80 9.86 -3.60
N VAL A 9 16.51 9.57 -3.74
CA VAL A 9 15.99 8.20 -3.80
C VAL A 9 15.65 7.82 -5.23
N THR A 10 16.24 6.74 -5.72
CA THR A 10 15.85 6.12 -6.98
C THR A 10 14.72 5.15 -6.71
N MET A 11 13.57 5.39 -7.32
CA MET A 11 12.40 4.51 -7.24
C MET A 11 12.28 3.68 -8.51
N ARG A 12 12.22 2.34 -8.34
CA ARG A 12 11.82 1.45 -9.42
C ARG A 12 10.31 1.42 -9.52
N TYR A 13 9.78 1.46 -10.72
CA TYR A 13 8.33 1.34 -10.95
C TYR A 13 8.02 0.60 -12.26
N VAL A 14 6.77 0.19 -12.40
CA VAL A 14 6.16 -0.25 -13.65
C VAL A 14 5.06 0.72 -14.06
N ASP A 15 4.90 0.86 -15.37
CA ASP A 15 3.83 1.62 -15.99
C ASP A 15 3.24 0.73 -17.10
N LEU A 16 2.04 0.24 -16.86
CA LEU A 16 1.37 -0.75 -17.70
C LEU A 16 0.12 -0.12 -18.30
N PRO A 17 0.06 0.02 -19.64
CA PRO A 17 -1.13 0.52 -20.30
C PRO A 17 -2.31 -0.43 -20.11
N PRO A 18 -3.56 0.05 -20.24
CA PRO A 18 -4.73 -0.82 -20.29
C PRO A 18 -4.70 -1.71 -21.55
N SER A 19 -5.49 -2.78 -21.52
CA SER A 19 -5.60 -3.71 -22.67
C SER A 19 -6.16 -3.03 -23.92
N GLU A 20 -7.10 -2.08 -23.74
CA GLU A 20 -7.63 -1.21 -24.78
C GLU A 20 -7.44 0.25 -24.35
N PRO A 21 -7.12 1.17 -25.28
CA PRO A 21 -6.95 2.58 -24.95
C PRO A 21 -8.21 3.13 -24.27
N ALA A 22 -8.04 3.72 -23.08
CA ALA A 22 -9.10 4.37 -22.34
C ALA A 22 -8.59 5.66 -21.71
N ASP A 23 -9.43 6.69 -21.71
CA ASP A 23 -9.16 7.94 -21.00
C ASP A 23 -9.63 7.83 -19.54
N ALA A 24 -9.03 6.85 -18.84
CA ALA A 24 -9.35 6.57 -17.45
C ALA A 24 -8.21 7.05 -16.53
N VAL A 25 -8.59 7.46 -15.33
CA VAL A 25 -7.62 7.82 -14.28
C VAL A 25 -6.73 6.61 -13.98
N PRO A 26 -5.39 6.74 -13.97
CA PRO A 26 -4.49 5.64 -13.68
C PRO A 26 -4.67 5.11 -12.25
N VAL A 27 -4.39 3.83 -12.06
CA VAL A 27 -4.40 3.18 -10.75
C VAL A 27 -2.97 3.06 -10.23
N LEU A 28 -2.71 3.62 -9.05
CA LEU A 28 -1.44 3.49 -8.33
C LEU A 28 -1.54 2.36 -7.30
N LEU A 29 -0.76 1.30 -7.47
CA LEU A 29 -0.74 0.12 -6.62
C LEU A 29 0.38 0.21 -5.58
N LEU A 30 0.04 0.27 -4.29
CA LEU A 30 0.95 0.39 -3.17
C LEU A 30 1.03 -0.92 -2.39
N HIS A 31 2.17 -1.59 -2.44
CA HIS A 31 2.39 -2.91 -1.85
C HIS A 31 2.61 -2.88 -0.33
N GLY A 32 2.50 -4.05 0.31
CA GLY A 32 2.72 -4.25 1.74
C GLY A 32 4.19 -4.28 2.14
N PHE A 33 4.43 -4.23 3.45
CA PHE A 33 5.76 -4.29 4.06
C PHE A 33 6.52 -5.56 3.65
N GLY A 34 7.79 -5.41 3.32
CA GLY A 34 8.68 -6.51 2.93
C GLY A 34 8.34 -7.18 1.61
N THR A 35 7.40 -6.63 0.82
CA THR A 35 7.04 -7.11 -0.51
C THR A 35 7.49 -6.12 -1.59
N ASN A 36 7.05 -6.30 -2.82
CA ASN A 36 7.27 -5.40 -3.94
C ASN A 36 6.11 -5.55 -4.94
N PHE A 37 6.12 -4.75 -6.01
CA PHE A 37 5.09 -4.84 -7.04
C PHE A 37 4.93 -6.26 -7.60
N GLY A 38 6.03 -6.94 -7.89
CA GLY A 38 6.01 -8.30 -8.45
C GLY A 38 5.30 -9.29 -7.54
N MET A 39 5.66 -9.28 -6.25
CA MET A 39 5.15 -10.23 -5.25
C MET A 39 3.70 -9.92 -4.86
N ASN A 40 3.40 -8.66 -4.57
CA ASN A 40 2.11 -8.27 -4.02
C ASN A 40 1.01 -8.22 -5.10
N TRP A 41 1.34 -7.72 -6.29
CA TRP A 41 0.37 -7.37 -7.30
C TRP A 41 0.43 -8.26 -8.55
N SER A 42 1.63 -8.39 -9.16
CA SER A 42 1.79 -9.12 -10.41
C SER A 42 1.52 -10.62 -10.23
N ALA A 43 2.09 -11.24 -9.20
CA ALA A 43 1.89 -12.66 -8.88
C ALA A 43 0.42 -12.99 -8.53
N ALA A 44 -0.31 -12.01 -8.00
CA ALA A 44 -1.73 -12.14 -7.67
C ALA A 44 -2.67 -11.81 -8.86
N GLY A 45 -2.14 -11.44 -10.04
CA GLY A 45 -2.92 -11.18 -11.25
C GLY A 45 -3.68 -9.85 -11.25
N TRP A 46 -3.22 -8.86 -10.49
CA TRP A 46 -3.84 -7.53 -10.45
C TRP A 46 -3.69 -6.74 -11.74
N PRO A 47 -2.51 -6.70 -12.41
CA PRO A 47 -2.36 -5.99 -13.68
C PRO A 47 -3.33 -6.48 -14.75
N GLN A 48 -3.58 -7.79 -14.82
CA GLN A 48 -4.52 -8.38 -15.75
C GLN A 48 -5.97 -7.99 -15.45
N ALA A 49 -6.34 -7.97 -14.15
CA ALA A 49 -7.69 -7.60 -13.73
C ALA A 49 -7.98 -6.11 -14.02
N LEU A 50 -7.06 -5.21 -13.68
CA LEU A 50 -7.22 -3.77 -13.89
C LEU A 50 -7.07 -3.40 -15.37
N GLY A 51 -6.07 -3.92 -16.06
CA GLY A 51 -5.86 -3.69 -17.48
C GLY A 51 -7.02 -4.19 -18.34
N GLY A 52 -7.63 -5.35 -17.97
CA GLY A 52 -8.83 -5.87 -18.60
C GLY A 52 -10.08 -5.02 -18.33
N ALA A 53 -10.09 -4.21 -17.28
CA ALA A 53 -11.11 -3.20 -16.99
C ALA A 53 -10.82 -1.83 -17.62
N GLY A 54 -9.81 -1.72 -18.49
CA GLY A 54 -9.44 -0.48 -19.17
C GLY A 54 -8.61 0.49 -18.34
N LEU A 55 -7.99 0.03 -17.24
CA LEU A 55 -7.26 0.90 -16.31
C LEU A 55 -5.74 0.78 -16.52
N ARG A 56 -5.04 1.93 -16.68
CA ARG A 56 -3.58 2.01 -16.64
C ARG A 56 -3.09 1.75 -15.23
N VAL A 57 -2.05 0.93 -15.07
CA VAL A 57 -1.50 0.55 -13.78
C VAL A 57 -0.12 1.14 -13.58
N LEU A 58 0.04 1.91 -12.51
CA LEU A 58 1.31 2.39 -12.00
C LEU A 58 1.66 1.59 -10.73
N GLY A 59 2.86 1.01 -10.69
CA GLY A 59 3.26 0.17 -9.57
C GLY A 59 4.70 0.41 -9.14
N PRO A 60 4.94 1.30 -8.17
CA PRO A 60 6.27 1.46 -7.60
C PRO A 60 6.66 0.29 -6.71
N ASP A 61 7.95 -0.02 -6.68
CA ASP A 61 8.56 -0.62 -5.50
C ASP A 61 8.82 0.53 -4.52
N LEU A 62 8.20 0.51 -3.37
CA LEU A 62 8.33 1.59 -2.37
C LEU A 62 9.77 1.67 -1.84
N ARG A 63 10.22 2.85 -1.37
CA ARG A 63 11.54 2.98 -0.73
C ARG A 63 11.77 1.89 0.32
N GLY A 64 12.97 1.35 0.39
CA GLY A 64 13.32 0.23 1.25
C GLY A 64 12.95 -1.15 0.69
N HIS A 65 12.29 -1.23 -0.48
CA HIS A 65 11.72 -2.46 -1.01
C HIS A 65 12.09 -2.71 -2.47
N GLY A 66 12.03 -3.97 -2.86
CA GLY A 66 12.19 -4.39 -4.26
C GLY A 66 13.45 -3.85 -4.91
N GLY A 67 13.31 -3.20 -6.06
CA GLY A 67 14.41 -2.60 -6.81
C GLY A 67 14.66 -1.12 -6.52
N SER A 68 13.95 -0.51 -5.57
CA SER A 68 14.16 0.87 -5.11
C SER A 68 15.28 0.96 -4.08
N ASP A 69 15.80 2.18 -3.89
CA ASP A 69 16.83 2.45 -2.88
C ASP A 69 16.38 2.09 -1.47
N LYS A 70 17.34 1.67 -0.67
CA LYS A 70 17.15 1.11 0.68
C LYS A 70 17.97 1.88 1.71
N PRO A 71 17.59 3.14 2.04
CA PRO A 71 18.27 3.89 3.09
C PRO A 71 18.19 3.17 4.43
N LEU A 72 19.24 3.33 5.26
CA LEU A 72 19.29 2.69 6.58
C LEU A 72 18.88 3.64 7.72
N ASP A 73 18.65 4.91 7.41
CA ASP A 73 18.14 5.90 8.36
C ASP A 73 16.62 5.77 8.50
N GLU A 74 16.14 5.56 9.72
CA GLU A 74 14.72 5.45 10.02
C GLU A 74 13.90 6.71 9.66
N ALA A 75 14.53 7.90 9.73
CA ALA A 75 13.87 9.15 9.31
C ALA A 75 13.54 9.18 7.81
N ALA A 76 14.22 8.36 7.01
CA ALA A 76 13.87 8.18 5.60
C ALA A 76 12.54 7.44 5.39
N TYR A 77 12.00 6.79 6.42
CA TYR A 77 10.80 5.95 6.32
C TYR A 77 9.57 6.52 7.04
N LEU A 78 9.63 7.78 7.42
CA LEU A 78 8.44 8.48 7.91
C LEU A 78 7.35 8.52 6.82
N PRO A 79 6.05 8.42 7.16
CA PRO A 79 4.96 8.38 6.17
C PRO A 79 5.00 9.53 5.15
N GLU A 80 5.35 10.73 5.60
CA GLU A 80 5.51 11.91 4.74
C GLU A 80 6.61 11.77 3.68
N ARG A 81 7.63 10.95 3.92
CA ARG A 81 8.67 10.65 2.91
C ARG A 81 8.12 9.78 1.79
N PHE A 82 7.33 8.77 2.13
CA PHE A 82 6.64 7.96 1.12
C PHE A 82 5.65 8.80 0.31
N THR A 83 4.88 9.67 0.97
CA THR A 83 3.95 10.57 0.28
C THR A 83 4.69 11.48 -0.69
N ALA A 84 5.82 12.05 -0.30
CA ALA A 84 6.65 12.89 -1.18
C ALA A 84 7.18 12.10 -2.38
N ASP A 85 7.61 10.84 -2.19
CA ASP A 85 8.02 9.97 -3.29
C ASP A 85 6.90 9.70 -4.28
N LEU A 86 5.71 9.37 -3.76
CA LEU A 86 4.56 9.06 -4.60
C LEU A 86 4.13 10.27 -5.42
N LEU A 87 4.09 11.46 -4.80
CA LEU A 87 3.80 12.70 -5.52
C LEU A 87 4.88 13.02 -6.55
N GLY A 88 6.16 12.87 -6.21
CA GLY A 88 7.26 13.04 -7.14
C GLY A 88 7.19 12.09 -8.35
N LEU A 89 6.79 10.82 -8.12
CA LEU A 89 6.57 9.87 -9.21
C LEU A 89 5.41 10.31 -10.12
N LEU A 90 4.30 10.78 -9.55
CA LEU A 90 3.17 11.27 -10.34
C LEU A 90 3.55 12.50 -11.18
N ASP A 91 4.34 13.40 -10.60
CA ASP A 91 4.83 14.61 -11.31
C ASP A 91 5.79 14.25 -12.45
N GLU A 92 6.72 13.31 -12.22
CA GLU A 92 7.63 12.77 -13.25
C GLU A 92 6.87 12.14 -14.43
N LEU A 93 5.74 11.48 -14.12
CA LEU A 93 4.90 10.82 -15.12
C LEU A 93 3.84 11.76 -15.74
N ALA A 94 3.82 13.03 -15.38
CA ALA A 94 2.80 14.00 -15.76
C ALA A 94 1.36 13.48 -15.50
N VAL A 95 1.16 12.83 -14.33
CA VAL A 95 -0.12 12.31 -13.90
C VAL A 95 -0.72 13.22 -12.84
N ASP A 96 -1.77 13.93 -13.18
CA ASP A 96 -2.40 14.91 -12.27
C ASP A 96 -3.16 14.23 -11.14
N ARG A 97 -3.83 13.11 -11.42
CA ARG A 97 -4.71 12.43 -10.46
C ARG A 97 -4.69 10.92 -10.65
N VAL A 98 -4.81 10.18 -9.54
CA VAL A 98 -4.84 8.71 -9.54
C VAL A 98 -5.98 8.14 -8.70
N ASP A 99 -6.31 6.89 -8.99
CA ASP A 99 -6.96 6.00 -8.03
C ASP A 99 -5.89 5.25 -7.24
N LEU A 100 -6.10 5.07 -5.94
CA LEU A 100 -5.19 4.33 -5.09
C LEU A 100 -5.73 2.93 -4.79
N VAL A 101 -4.86 1.93 -4.88
CA VAL A 101 -5.11 0.61 -4.30
C VAL A 101 -3.92 0.24 -3.44
N GLY A 102 -4.12 0.22 -2.14
CA GLY A 102 -3.09 -0.17 -1.18
C GLY A 102 -3.34 -1.57 -0.60
N TYR A 103 -2.28 -2.19 -0.08
CA TYR A 103 -2.38 -3.39 0.74
C TYR A 103 -1.50 -3.27 1.98
N SER A 104 -2.07 -3.50 3.19
CA SER A 104 -1.34 -3.45 4.46
C SER A 104 -0.61 -2.10 4.64
N MET A 105 0.72 -2.06 4.74
CA MET A 105 1.50 -0.82 4.75
C MET A 105 1.14 0.09 3.58
N GLY A 106 0.94 -0.46 2.38
CA GLY A 106 0.52 0.31 1.20
C GLY A 106 -0.85 0.97 1.38
N SER A 107 -1.78 0.36 2.12
CA SER A 107 -3.07 0.97 2.47
C SER A 107 -2.91 2.15 3.42
N ARG A 108 -2.03 2.02 4.41
CA ARG A 108 -1.69 3.14 5.27
C ARG A 108 -1.13 4.32 4.48
N LEU A 109 -0.21 4.04 3.54
CA LEU A 109 0.38 5.09 2.71
C LEU A 109 -0.63 5.68 1.73
N ALA A 110 -1.58 4.89 1.21
CA ALA A 110 -2.70 5.38 0.43
C ALA A 110 -3.60 6.32 1.24
N TRP A 111 -3.86 6.00 2.51
CA TRP A 111 -4.57 6.88 3.44
C TRP A 111 -3.83 8.20 3.64
N GLU A 112 -2.51 8.15 3.93
CA GLU A 112 -1.68 9.35 4.13
C GLU A 112 -1.67 10.24 2.88
N LEU A 113 -1.57 9.64 1.69
CA LEU A 113 -1.61 10.39 0.43
C LEU A 113 -2.98 11.03 0.20
N ALA A 114 -4.07 10.28 0.42
CA ALA A 114 -5.43 10.81 0.30
C ALA A 114 -5.74 11.91 1.32
N LEU A 115 -5.13 11.85 2.51
CA LEU A 115 -5.26 12.87 3.55
C LEU A 115 -4.48 14.15 3.22
N THR A 116 -3.25 14.01 2.72
CA THR A 116 -2.32 15.14 2.54
C THR A 116 -2.43 15.79 1.17
N ALA A 117 -2.88 15.06 0.15
CA ALA A 117 -3.02 15.53 -1.23
C ALA A 117 -4.36 15.03 -1.86
N PRO A 118 -5.52 15.39 -1.28
CA PRO A 118 -6.82 14.87 -1.75
C PRO A 118 -7.12 15.23 -3.22
N ASP A 119 -6.62 16.35 -3.71
CA ASP A 119 -6.79 16.76 -5.10
C ASP A 119 -6.06 15.85 -6.09
N ARG A 120 -5.04 15.12 -5.64
CA ARG A 120 -4.28 14.14 -6.44
C ARG A 120 -4.90 12.75 -6.41
N VAL A 121 -5.95 12.52 -5.61
CA VAL A 121 -6.58 11.21 -5.40
C VAL A 121 -8.06 11.28 -5.77
N ARG A 122 -8.50 10.41 -6.68
CA ARG A 122 -9.92 10.31 -7.05
C ARG A 122 -10.68 9.39 -6.08
N ARG A 123 -10.14 8.21 -5.81
CA ARG A 123 -10.69 7.16 -4.94
C ARG A 123 -9.55 6.37 -4.30
N ALA A 124 -9.79 5.73 -3.15
CA ALA A 124 -8.80 4.87 -2.51
C ALA A 124 -9.43 3.56 -2.02
N ALA A 125 -8.89 2.44 -2.49
CA ALA A 125 -9.20 1.11 -2.00
C ALA A 125 -8.06 0.62 -1.07
N LEU A 126 -8.44 0.25 0.17
CA LEU A 126 -7.55 -0.05 1.27
C LEU A 126 -7.72 -1.52 1.69
N GLY A 127 -6.80 -2.38 1.25
CA GLY A 127 -6.82 -3.80 1.53
C GLY A 127 -5.98 -4.20 2.73
N GLY A 128 -6.46 -5.15 3.54
CA GLY A 128 -5.71 -5.68 4.68
C GLY A 128 -5.31 -4.59 5.68
N PHE A 129 -6.21 -3.66 5.97
CA PHE A 129 -5.92 -2.48 6.76
C PHE A 129 -7.08 -2.15 7.71
N GLY A 130 -6.73 -1.82 8.95
CA GLY A 130 -7.63 -1.38 9.99
C GLY A 130 -6.93 -0.43 10.95
N PRO A 131 -7.64 0.09 11.99
CA PRO A 131 -7.08 1.03 12.95
C PRO A 131 -6.15 0.36 13.99
N VAL A 132 -5.55 -0.77 13.65
CA VAL A 132 -4.65 -1.52 14.54
C VAL A 132 -3.23 -0.96 14.45
N ASN A 133 -2.55 -0.87 15.57
CA ASN A 133 -1.11 -0.63 15.56
C ASN A 133 -0.39 -1.94 15.21
N ALA A 134 0.10 -2.07 13.99
CA ALA A 134 0.81 -3.26 13.51
C ALA A 134 2.13 -3.53 14.27
N PHE A 135 2.66 -2.55 14.99
CA PHE A 135 3.91 -2.64 15.75
C PHE A 135 3.68 -2.78 17.26
N ALA A 136 2.41 -2.95 17.71
CA ALA A 136 2.10 -3.12 19.12
C ALA A 136 2.92 -4.27 19.71
N ASP A 137 3.51 -4.02 20.87
CA ASP A 137 4.28 -4.99 21.65
C ASP A 137 5.55 -5.55 20.96
N ALA A 138 5.90 -5.10 19.76
CA ALA A 138 7.13 -5.49 19.07
C ALA A 138 8.33 -4.69 19.56
N ASP A 139 9.46 -5.37 19.81
CA ASP A 139 10.74 -4.72 20.05
C ASP A 139 11.40 -4.35 18.71
N LEU A 140 11.23 -3.10 18.28
CA LEU A 140 11.80 -2.62 17.03
C LEU A 140 13.30 -2.35 17.07
N SER A 141 13.97 -2.53 18.22
CA SER A 141 15.45 -2.57 18.29
C SER A 141 16.00 -3.90 17.80
N ALA A 142 15.20 -4.98 17.88
CA ALA A 142 15.54 -6.31 17.41
C ALA A 142 14.32 -6.97 16.68
N PRO A 143 13.89 -6.43 15.53
CA PRO A 143 12.70 -6.93 14.86
C PRO A 143 12.84 -8.40 14.47
N GLY A 144 11.80 -9.18 14.73
CA GLY A 144 11.79 -10.61 14.48
C GLY A 144 12.38 -11.48 15.60
N ALA A 145 12.92 -10.90 16.69
CA ALA A 145 13.43 -11.66 17.83
C ALA A 145 12.29 -12.14 18.76
N GLY A 146 11.16 -11.43 18.77
CA GLY A 146 9.98 -11.77 19.59
C GLY A 146 8.98 -12.68 18.86
N ASP A 147 7.77 -12.78 19.43
CA ASP A 147 6.68 -13.61 18.91
C ASP A 147 5.43 -12.82 18.56
N THR A 148 5.52 -11.49 18.45
CA THR A 148 4.40 -10.66 18.02
C THR A 148 4.00 -10.97 16.57
N PRO A 149 2.79 -10.61 16.14
CA PRO A 149 2.41 -10.73 14.73
C PRO A 149 3.38 -10.01 13.78
N PHE A 150 3.91 -8.85 14.18
CA PHE A 150 4.91 -8.14 13.41
C PHE A 150 6.22 -8.93 13.31
N ASP A 151 6.72 -9.52 14.41
CA ASP A 151 7.95 -10.33 14.40
C ASP A 151 7.83 -11.53 13.44
N GLN A 152 6.67 -12.16 13.38
CA GLN A 152 6.40 -13.27 12.46
C GLN A 152 6.45 -12.80 10.99
N VAL A 153 5.83 -11.65 10.69
CA VAL A 153 5.90 -11.03 9.36
C VAL A 153 7.35 -10.68 9.04
N PHE A 154 8.06 -10.00 9.94
CA PHE A 154 9.44 -9.57 9.72
C PHE A 154 10.37 -10.76 9.41
N ARG A 155 10.31 -11.84 10.20
CA ARG A 155 11.09 -13.06 9.92
C ARG A 155 10.78 -13.64 8.54
N THR A 156 9.53 -13.63 8.14
CA THR A 156 9.11 -14.15 6.84
C THR A 156 9.66 -13.30 5.69
N VAL A 157 9.55 -11.98 5.78
CA VAL A 157 9.88 -11.10 4.66
C VAL A 157 11.36 -10.72 4.60
N SER A 158 12.07 -10.65 5.74
CA SER A 158 13.48 -10.26 5.77
C SER A 158 14.40 -11.25 5.04
N GLY A 159 14.00 -12.52 4.95
CA GLY A 159 14.72 -13.56 4.22
C GLY A 159 14.39 -13.64 2.72
N LEU A 160 13.46 -12.86 2.22
CA LEU A 160 13.08 -12.92 0.81
C LEU A 160 14.13 -12.25 -0.08
N ALA A 161 14.34 -12.82 -1.26
CA ALA A 161 15.32 -12.31 -2.23
C ALA A 161 15.00 -10.85 -2.62
N GLY A 162 16.01 -10.01 -2.61
CA GLY A 162 15.91 -8.58 -2.92
C GLY A 162 15.55 -7.69 -1.72
N ASN A 163 15.24 -8.25 -0.55
CA ASN A 163 15.08 -7.50 0.68
C ASN A 163 16.41 -7.32 1.41
N ASP A 164 16.52 -6.23 2.13
CA ASP A 164 17.58 -5.89 3.06
C ASP A 164 16.95 -5.80 4.46
N ALA A 165 17.37 -6.68 5.37
CA ALA A 165 16.78 -6.77 6.70
C ALA A 165 17.02 -5.50 7.55
N GLU A 166 18.15 -4.83 7.36
CA GLU A 166 18.49 -3.59 8.08
C GLU A 166 17.61 -2.43 7.59
N ALA A 167 17.42 -2.31 6.28
CA ALA A 167 16.52 -1.32 5.69
C ALA A 167 15.06 -1.58 6.08
N LEU A 168 14.63 -2.85 6.13
CA LEU A 168 13.28 -3.19 6.62
C LEU A 168 13.11 -2.86 8.11
N ALA A 169 14.14 -3.09 8.93
CA ALA A 169 14.11 -2.69 10.34
C ALA A 169 14.02 -1.16 10.49
N ALA A 170 14.79 -0.40 9.70
CA ALA A 170 14.69 1.05 9.65
C ALA A 170 13.31 1.51 9.19
N CYS A 171 12.73 0.86 8.18
CA CYS A 171 11.37 1.12 7.72
C CYS A 171 10.33 0.90 8.83
N ALA A 172 10.43 -0.21 9.56
CA ALA A 172 9.52 -0.49 10.67
C ALA A 172 9.61 0.60 11.76
N ARG A 173 10.81 1.02 12.14
CA ARG A 173 11.03 2.09 13.12
C ARG A 173 10.47 3.43 12.63
N GLY A 174 10.75 3.81 11.40
CA GLY A 174 10.23 5.05 10.81
C GLY A 174 8.69 5.08 10.74
N GLN A 175 8.07 3.96 10.35
CA GLN A 175 6.61 3.85 10.34
C GLN A 175 6.01 3.87 11.76
N ALA A 176 6.66 3.25 12.73
CA ALA A 176 6.20 3.24 14.12
C ALA A 176 6.39 4.60 14.82
N ALA A 177 7.36 5.42 14.40
CA ALA A 177 7.58 6.77 14.93
C ALA A 177 6.39 7.72 14.66
N ARG A 178 5.54 7.39 13.68
CA ARG A 178 4.28 8.10 13.36
C ARG A 178 3.15 7.09 13.33
N PRO A 179 2.56 6.73 14.48
CA PRO A 179 1.45 5.78 14.54
C PRO A 179 0.27 6.22 13.67
N PHE A 180 -0.45 5.26 13.13
CA PHE A 180 -1.66 5.56 12.35
C PHE A 180 -2.68 6.30 13.22
N ALA A 181 -3.23 7.38 12.67
CA ALA A 181 -4.35 8.12 13.25
C ALA A 181 -5.53 8.07 12.25
N ALA A 182 -6.67 7.62 12.75
CA ALA A 182 -7.90 7.57 11.95
C ALA A 182 -8.64 8.92 11.88
N ASP A 183 -8.17 9.91 12.63
CA ASP A 183 -8.71 11.25 12.69
C ASP A 183 -7.55 12.26 12.58
N PRO A 184 -7.62 13.21 11.62
CA PRO A 184 -8.68 13.36 10.63
C PRO A 184 -8.69 12.26 9.55
N ALA A 185 -9.87 11.94 9.04
CA ALA A 185 -10.01 11.08 7.86
C ALA A 185 -9.87 11.89 6.56
N PRO A 186 -9.48 11.26 5.43
CA PRO A 186 -9.47 11.90 4.12
C PRO A 186 -10.85 12.43 3.75
N VAL A 187 -10.95 13.73 3.44
CA VAL A 187 -12.21 14.39 3.08
C VAL A 187 -12.34 14.49 1.57
N GLY A 188 -13.52 14.15 1.04
CA GLY A 188 -13.82 14.26 -0.39
C GLY A 188 -13.22 13.14 -1.25
N VAL A 189 -12.55 12.16 -0.64
CA VAL A 189 -12.03 10.98 -1.33
C VAL A 189 -12.89 9.77 -0.93
N PRO A 190 -13.64 9.16 -1.87
CA PRO A 190 -14.35 7.92 -1.61
C PRO A 190 -13.41 6.79 -1.20
N LEU A 191 -13.78 6.04 -0.15
CA LEU A 191 -12.97 4.98 0.44
C LEU A 191 -13.67 3.61 0.35
N LEU A 192 -12.93 2.60 -0.10
CA LEU A 192 -13.31 1.19 -0.03
C LEU A 192 -12.33 0.47 0.88
N PHE A 193 -12.81 -0.22 1.90
CA PHE A 193 -12.01 -1.11 2.74
C PHE A 193 -12.30 -2.56 2.35
N VAL A 194 -11.24 -3.37 2.25
CA VAL A 194 -11.39 -4.80 1.94
C VAL A 194 -10.52 -5.61 2.88
N SER A 195 -11.11 -6.52 3.65
CA SER A 195 -10.37 -7.34 4.59
C SER A 195 -10.75 -8.83 4.50
N GLY A 196 -9.83 -9.70 4.87
CA GLY A 196 -10.14 -11.10 5.09
C GLY A 196 -10.83 -11.29 6.44
N ALA A 197 -11.82 -12.18 6.52
CA ALA A 197 -12.53 -12.49 7.77
C ALA A 197 -11.63 -13.00 8.90
N ARG A 198 -10.40 -13.43 8.58
CA ARG A 198 -9.39 -13.90 9.54
C ARG A 198 -8.16 -13.00 9.58
N ASP A 199 -8.24 -11.80 9.02
CA ASP A 199 -7.15 -10.83 8.98
C ASP A 199 -7.12 -10.01 10.27
N THR A 200 -6.27 -10.39 11.21
CA THR A 200 -6.13 -9.70 12.50
C THR A 200 -5.52 -8.30 12.39
N LEU A 201 -4.76 -8.01 11.32
CA LEU A 201 -4.20 -6.68 11.06
C LEU A 201 -5.24 -5.71 10.47
N ALA A 202 -6.38 -6.22 10.00
CA ALA A 202 -7.49 -5.43 9.52
C ALA A 202 -8.67 -5.39 10.51
N THR A 203 -8.46 -5.82 11.76
CA THR A 203 -9.50 -5.72 12.80
C THR A 203 -9.99 -4.29 12.94
N GLY A 204 -11.33 -4.10 12.97
CA GLY A 204 -11.96 -2.79 13.04
C GLY A 204 -12.05 -2.05 11.69
N ALA A 205 -11.74 -2.69 10.56
CA ALA A 205 -11.84 -2.08 9.24
C ALA A 205 -13.27 -1.65 8.89
N GLU A 206 -14.27 -2.45 9.27
CA GLU A 206 -15.69 -2.14 9.06
C GLU A 206 -16.11 -0.87 9.82
N ASP A 207 -15.77 -0.80 11.11
CA ASP A 207 -16.06 0.36 11.95
C ASP A 207 -15.34 1.62 11.43
N LEU A 208 -14.09 1.47 10.99
CA LEU A 208 -13.32 2.57 10.39
C LEU A 208 -13.99 3.05 9.10
N ALA A 209 -14.40 2.14 8.22
CA ALA A 209 -15.11 2.45 6.99
C ALA A 209 -16.40 3.24 7.29
N ALA A 210 -17.22 2.76 8.23
CA ALA A 210 -18.46 3.42 8.62
C ALA A 210 -18.21 4.85 9.15
N ARG A 211 -17.20 5.04 9.98
CA ARG A 211 -16.82 6.37 10.52
C ARG A 211 -16.37 7.36 9.45
N CYS A 212 -15.75 6.87 8.39
CA CYS A 212 -15.25 7.69 7.29
C CYS A 212 -16.26 7.84 6.13
N GLY A 213 -17.47 7.29 6.26
CA GLY A 213 -18.45 7.27 5.16
C GLY A 213 -18.02 6.43 3.96
N GLY A 214 -17.09 5.50 4.16
CA GLY A 214 -16.63 4.54 3.17
C GLY A 214 -17.47 3.25 3.16
N THR A 215 -17.10 2.33 2.30
CA THR A 215 -17.69 0.98 2.22
C THR A 215 -16.71 -0.07 2.69
N HIS A 216 -17.21 -1.20 3.19
CA HIS A 216 -16.38 -2.33 3.60
C HIS A 216 -16.84 -3.62 2.91
N VAL A 217 -15.89 -4.42 2.47
CA VAL A 217 -16.10 -5.76 1.92
C VAL A 217 -15.25 -6.76 2.69
N GLU A 218 -15.90 -7.71 3.35
CA GLU A 218 -15.23 -8.82 4.01
C GLU A 218 -15.10 -10.03 3.06
N ILE A 219 -13.93 -10.66 3.05
CA ILE A 219 -13.65 -11.84 2.24
C ILE A 219 -13.65 -13.09 3.14
N PRO A 220 -14.69 -13.95 3.02
CA PRO A 220 -14.79 -15.14 3.86
C PRO A 220 -13.56 -16.04 3.77
N GLY A 221 -13.09 -16.53 4.93
CA GLY A 221 -12.05 -17.52 5.04
C GLY A 221 -10.64 -17.06 4.66
N ARG A 222 -10.42 -15.77 4.36
CA ARG A 222 -9.11 -15.23 4.04
C ARG A 222 -8.44 -14.57 5.25
N ASP A 223 -7.13 -14.65 5.29
CA ASP A 223 -6.24 -13.98 6.24
C ASP A 223 -5.42 -12.88 5.54
N HIS A 224 -4.54 -12.23 6.31
CA HIS A 224 -3.69 -11.15 5.80
C HIS A 224 -2.80 -11.54 4.63
N ALA A 225 -2.28 -12.77 4.61
CA ALA A 225 -1.34 -13.20 3.59
C ALA A 225 -2.02 -13.52 2.25
N ASN A 226 -3.27 -13.98 2.27
CA ASN A 226 -3.94 -14.53 1.09
C ASN A 226 -5.15 -13.72 0.59
N ALA A 227 -5.61 -12.69 1.32
CA ALA A 227 -6.73 -11.87 0.88
C ALA A 227 -6.40 -11.08 -0.40
N VAL A 228 -5.17 -10.60 -0.56
CA VAL A 228 -4.72 -9.83 -1.73
C VAL A 228 -4.88 -10.58 -3.06
N SER A 229 -4.78 -11.92 -3.05
CA SER A 229 -4.95 -12.75 -4.25
C SER A 229 -6.41 -13.11 -4.57
N SER A 230 -7.35 -12.74 -3.70
CA SER A 230 -8.75 -13.09 -3.84
C SER A 230 -9.40 -12.46 -5.09
N ARG A 231 -10.23 -13.26 -5.79
CA ARG A 231 -11.08 -12.74 -6.87
C ARG A 231 -12.11 -11.74 -6.35
N VAL A 232 -12.64 -11.98 -5.15
CA VAL A 232 -13.63 -11.08 -4.52
C VAL A 232 -13.00 -9.71 -4.30
N PHE A 233 -11.75 -9.66 -3.81
CA PHE A 233 -11.06 -8.40 -3.63
C PHE A 233 -10.88 -7.66 -4.97
N LYS A 234 -10.33 -8.33 -5.98
CA LYS A 234 -10.12 -7.72 -7.30
C LYS A 234 -11.42 -7.19 -7.90
N GLN A 235 -12.50 -7.97 -7.81
CA GLN A 235 -13.79 -7.56 -8.32
C GLN A 235 -14.35 -6.33 -7.58
N ALA A 236 -14.33 -6.35 -6.24
CA ALA A 236 -14.79 -5.22 -5.43
C ALA A 236 -14.03 -3.92 -5.77
N VAL A 237 -12.71 -4.02 -5.96
CA VAL A 237 -11.89 -2.86 -6.37
C VAL A 237 -12.22 -2.40 -7.79
N VAL A 238 -12.30 -3.32 -8.75
CA VAL A 238 -12.65 -2.96 -10.13
C VAL A 238 -14.02 -2.25 -10.16
N ASP A 239 -15.04 -2.82 -9.53
CA ASP A 239 -16.39 -2.23 -9.48
C ASP A 239 -16.36 -0.83 -8.83
N PHE A 240 -15.59 -0.66 -7.77
CA PHE A 240 -15.43 0.61 -7.09
C PHE A 240 -14.71 1.66 -7.94
N LEU A 241 -13.74 1.28 -8.77
CA LEU A 241 -12.95 2.21 -9.58
C LEU A 241 -13.66 2.61 -10.88
N VAL A 242 -14.47 1.73 -11.47
CA VAL A 242 -15.15 2.00 -12.76
C VAL A 242 -16.57 2.53 -12.59
N GLY A 243 -17.21 2.30 -11.44
CA GLY A 243 -18.53 2.85 -11.08
C GLY A 243 -18.43 4.27 -10.58
#